data_7209b5043189f28e392046d9927a26da
#
_entry.id   7209b5043189f28e392046d9927a26da
#
_cell.length_a   1.000
_cell.length_b   1.000
_cell.length_c   1.000
_cell.angle_alpha   90.00
_cell.angle_beta   90.00
_cell.angle_gamma   90.00
#
_symmetry.space_group_name_H-M   'P 1'
#
loop_
_entity.id
_entity.type
_entity.pdbx_description
1 polymer ?
#
loop_
_entity_poly.entity_id
_entity_poly.type
_entity_poly.pdbx_seq_one_letter_code
_entity_poly.pdbx_strand_id
1 'polypeptide(L)'
;MLTLAQACNILHVDEGNNDELIYSLIDAIPSYIEVTTGMSIEAQDTEPLVGTVSGFILTLWYYSDHADDIKLQRTIDNLLKCITLKVKRSTTA
;
A
#
# COMPACT_ATOMS: atom_id res chain seq x y z
N MET A 1 5.79 1.24 7.10
CA MET A 1 5.94 0.08 6.18
C MET A 1 5.38 -1.18 6.85
N LEU A 2 4.76 -2.05 6.08
CA LEU A 2 4.22 -3.30 6.60
C LEU A 2 5.34 -4.25 7.03
N THR A 3 5.11 -4.98 8.13
CA THR A 3 5.98 -6.08 8.50
C THR A 3 5.49 -7.38 7.85
N LEU A 4 6.34 -8.41 7.81
CA LEU A 4 5.94 -9.71 7.29
C LEU A 4 4.72 -10.26 8.04
N ALA A 5 4.71 -10.15 9.36
CA ALA A 5 3.60 -10.64 10.17
C ALA A 5 2.29 -9.92 9.81
N GLN A 6 2.33 -8.60 9.65
CA GLN A 6 1.16 -7.82 9.24
C GLN A 6 0.69 -8.21 7.85
N ALA A 7 1.62 -8.38 6.91
CA ALA A 7 1.29 -8.76 5.53
C ALA A 7 0.63 -10.14 5.49
N CYS A 8 1.19 -11.11 6.18
CA CYS A 8 0.61 -12.46 6.23
C CYS A 8 -0.78 -12.44 6.84
N ASN A 9 -0.99 -11.62 7.86
CA ASN A 9 -2.30 -11.48 8.49
C ASN A 9 -3.32 -10.87 7.54
N ILE A 10 -2.93 -9.83 6.80
CA ILE A 10 -3.79 -9.17 5.79
C ILE A 10 -4.17 -10.17 4.69
N LEU A 11 -3.21 -10.96 4.24
CA LEU A 11 -3.40 -11.91 3.14
C LEU A 11 -4.04 -13.23 3.58
N HIS A 12 -4.16 -13.47 4.89
CA HIS A 12 -4.66 -14.72 5.45
C HIS A 12 -3.81 -15.92 5.05
N VAL A 13 -2.49 -15.75 5.05
CA VAL A 13 -1.53 -16.82 4.75
C VAL A 13 -0.58 -16.99 5.93
N ASP A 14 0.00 -18.19 6.05
CA ASP A 14 0.97 -18.49 7.09
C ASP A 14 2.37 -18.01 6.68
N GLU A 15 3.15 -17.52 7.66
CA GLU A 15 4.56 -17.22 7.43
C GLU A 15 5.30 -18.49 7.01
N GLY A 16 6.27 -18.32 6.11
CA GLY A 16 7.09 -19.40 5.62
C GLY A 16 6.70 -19.94 4.25
N ASN A 17 5.48 -19.63 3.76
CA ASN A 17 5.02 -20.17 2.48
C ASN A 17 5.50 -19.35 1.27
N ASN A 18 5.39 -18.02 1.34
CA ASN A 18 5.73 -17.13 0.23
C ASN A 18 6.49 -15.90 0.71
N ASP A 19 7.35 -16.07 1.71
CA ASP A 19 7.99 -14.94 2.39
C ASP A 19 8.78 -14.06 1.42
N GLU A 20 9.54 -14.63 0.50
CA GLU A 20 10.34 -13.85 -0.45
C GLU A 20 9.46 -12.98 -1.34
N LEU A 21 8.38 -13.54 -1.86
CA LEU A 21 7.42 -12.78 -2.68
C LEU A 21 6.79 -11.66 -1.85
N ILE A 22 6.34 -11.99 -0.65
CA ILE A 22 5.70 -11.02 0.23
C ILE A 22 6.66 -9.89 0.60
N TYR A 23 7.92 -10.20 0.93
CA TYR A 23 8.93 -9.17 1.19
C TYR A 23 9.14 -8.25 -0.02
N SER A 24 9.17 -8.82 -1.22
CA SER A 24 9.32 -8.03 -2.44
C SER A 24 8.16 -7.04 -2.60
N LEU A 25 6.93 -7.47 -2.32
CA LEU A 25 5.76 -6.62 -2.39
C LEU A 25 5.80 -5.53 -1.31
N ILE A 26 6.16 -5.90 -0.09
CA ILE A 26 6.29 -4.94 1.02
C ILE A 26 7.29 -3.84 0.67
N ASP A 27 8.44 -4.23 0.12
CA ASP A 27 9.49 -3.27 -0.23
C ASP A 27 9.07 -2.33 -1.37
N ALA A 28 8.27 -2.82 -2.30
CA ALA A 28 7.86 -2.04 -3.46
C ALA A 28 6.75 -1.03 -3.14
N ILE A 29 5.91 -1.30 -2.15
CA ILE A 29 4.74 -0.47 -1.85
C ILE A 29 5.12 0.98 -1.48
N PRO A 30 6.07 1.25 -0.57
CA PRO A 30 6.41 2.63 -0.25
C PRO A 30 6.91 3.43 -1.44
N SER A 31 7.72 2.81 -2.30
CA SER A 31 8.21 3.46 -3.52
C SER A 31 7.07 3.77 -4.48
N TYR A 32 6.14 2.84 -4.64
CA TYR A 32 4.95 3.05 -5.46
C TYR A 32 4.12 4.23 -4.96
N ILE A 33 3.90 4.32 -3.65
CA ILE A 33 3.14 5.41 -3.05
C ILE A 33 3.87 6.74 -3.26
N GLU A 34 5.19 6.76 -3.07
CA GLU A 34 5.98 7.98 -3.28
C GLU A 34 5.87 8.47 -4.72
N VAL A 35 6.01 7.58 -5.70
CA VAL A 35 5.94 7.95 -7.12
C VAL A 35 4.55 8.45 -7.50
N THR A 36 3.50 7.81 -6.97
CA THR A 36 2.13 8.14 -7.35
C THR A 36 1.57 9.37 -6.63
N THR A 37 1.99 9.61 -5.40
CA THR A 37 1.41 10.68 -4.57
C THR A 37 2.36 11.83 -4.29
N GLY A 38 3.66 11.61 -4.42
CA GLY A 38 4.68 12.59 -4.03
C GLY A 38 5.02 12.56 -2.53
N MET A 39 4.36 11.70 -1.74
CA MET A 39 4.68 11.61 -0.31
C MET A 39 5.96 10.81 -0.10
N SER A 40 6.97 11.42 0.52
CA SER A 40 8.25 10.75 0.78
C SER A 40 8.05 9.52 1.68
N ILE A 41 8.97 8.56 1.57
CA ILE A 41 8.91 7.34 2.38
C ILE A 41 8.92 7.68 3.87
N GLU A 42 9.70 8.69 4.28
CA GLU A 42 9.74 9.13 5.67
C GLU A 42 8.39 9.67 6.15
N ALA A 43 7.72 10.49 5.33
CA ALA A 43 6.43 11.06 5.66
C ALA A 43 5.34 9.99 5.75
N GLN A 44 5.48 8.91 5.01
CA GLN A 44 4.52 7.80 5.01
C GLN A 44 4.38 7.16 6.39
N ASP A 45 5.42 7.13 7.19
CA ASP A 45 5.40 6.48 8.50
C ASP A 45 4.40 7.12 9.47
N THR A 46 4.07 8.39 9.27
CA THR A 46 3.16 9.11 10.16
C THR A 46 1.79 9.35 9.55
N GLU A 47 1.53 8.86 8.34
CA GLU A 47 0.26 9.07 7.66
C GLU A 47 -0.64 7.82 7.77
N PRO A 48 -1.78 7.90 8.50
CA PRO A 48 -2.66 6.74 8.67
C PRO A 48 -3.20 6.14 7.37
N LEU A 49 -3.47 6.98 6.36
CA LEU A 49 -3.99 6.50 5.07
C LEU A 49 -3.01 5.58 4.35
N VAL A 50 -1.71 5.78 4.57
CA VAL A 50 -0.67 4.95 3.96
C VAL A 50 -0.77 3.51 4.46
N GLY A 51 -0.96 3.31 5.76
CA GLY A 51 -1.14 1.96 6.30
C GLY A 51 -2.32 1.24 5.67
N THR A 52 -3.44 1.96 5.55
CA THR A 52 -4.66 1.40 4.96
C THR A 52 -4.47 1.06 3.48
N VAL A 53 -3.96 1.99 2.69
CA VAL A 53 -3.79 1.75 1.25
C VAL A 53 -2.73 0.69 0.98
N SER A 54 -1.69 0.62 1.82
CA SER A 54 -0.65 -0.41 1.67
C SER A 54 -1.22 -1.81 1.78
N GLY A 55 -2.14 -2.03 2.72
CA GLY A 55 -2.82 -3.32 2.85
C GLY A 55 -3.65 -3.68 1.61
N PHE A 56 -4.36 -2.72 1.05
CA PHE A 56 -5.14 -2.94 -0.17
C PHE A 56 -4.25 -3.19 -1.39
N ILE A 57 -3.16 -2.44 -1.54
CA ILE A 57 -2.21 -2.65 -2.63
C ILE A 57 -1.59 -4.04 -2.52
N LEU A 58 -1.17 -4.45 -1.33
CA LEU A 58 -0.62 -5.77 -1.09
C LEU A 58 -1.60 -6.86 -1.52
N THR A 59 -2.87 -6.73 -1.13
CA THR A 59 -3.90 -7.69 -1.49
C THR A 59 -4.11 -7.75 -3.00
N LEU A 60 -4.18 -6.59 -3.66
CA LEU A 60 -4.36 -6.54 -5.11
C LEU A 60 -3.20 -7.22 -5.84
N TRP A 61 -1.97 -6.92 -5.44
CA TRP A 61 -0.79 -7.46 -6.11
C TRP A 61 -0.59 -8.95 -5.86
N TYR A 62 -0.95 -9.42 -4.66
CA TYR A 62 -0.80 -10.83 -4.29
C TYR A 62 -1.88 -11.69 -4.94
N TYR A 63 -3.11 -11.20 -4.96
CA TYR A 63 -4.28 -11.92 -5.49
C TYR A 63 -4.77 -11.28 -6.79
N SER A 64 -3.94 -11.28 -7.82
CA SER A 64 -4.21 -10.53 -9.05
C SER A 64 -5.31 -11.12 -9.95
N ASP A 65 -5.86 -12.29 -9.63
CA ASP A 65 -6.84 -12.98 -10.46
C ASP A 65 -8.29 -12.89 -9.96
N HIS A 66 -8.59 -11.94 -9.07
CA HIS A 66 -9.91 -11.83 -8.46
C HIS A 66 -10.88 -10.97 -9.25
N ALA A 67 -12.15 -11.37 -9.26
CA ALA A 67 -13.23 -10.59 -9.88
C ALA A 67 -13.45 -9.24 -9.21
N ASP A 68 -13.01 -9.09 -7.96
CA ASP A 68 -13.15 -7.86 -7.17
C ASP A 68 -12.01 -6.85 -7.39
N ASP A 69 -11.06 -7.14 -8.29
CA ASP A 69 -9.89 -6.28 -8.53
C ASP A 69 -10.28 -4.87 -8.94
N ILE A 70 -11.35 -4.72 -9.72
CA ILE A 70 -11.81 -3.41 -10.18
C ILE A 70 -12.25 -2.52 -9.00
N LYS A 71 -12.99 -3.09 -8.06
CA LYS A 71 -13.45 -2.37 -6.86
C LYS A 71 -12.26 -2.01 -5.97
N LEU A 72 -11.36 -2.96 -5.78
CA LEU A 72 -10.17 -2.76 -4.96
C LEU A 72 -9.27 -1.69 -5.58
N GLN A 73 -9.05 -1.75 -6.89
CA GLN A 73 -8.26 -0.74 -7.59
C GLN A 73 -8.87 0.66 -7.45
N ARG A 74 -10.20 0.77 -7.54
CA ARG A 74 -10.89 2.04 -7.38
C ARG A 74 -10.71 2.60 -5.95
N THR A 75 -10.80 1.75 -4.96
CA THR A 75 -10.57 2.14 -3.56
C THR A 75 -9.14 2.62 -3.37
N ILE A 76 -8.17 1.89 -3.92
CA ILE A 76 -6.76 2.29 -3.88
C ILE A 76 -6.57 3.66 -4.54
N ASP A 77 -7.14 3.85 -5.73
CA ASP A 77 -7.00 5.12 -6.46
C ASP A 77 -7.59 6.30 -5.68
N ASN A 78 -8.71 6.09 -5.02
CA ASN A 78 -9.32 7.13 -4.19
C ASN A 78 -8.45 7.47 -2.97
N LEU A 79 -7.87 6.47 -2.32
CA LEU A 79 -6.97 6.69 -1.19
C LEU A 79 -5.69 7.40 -1.64
N LEU A 80 -5.14 7.02 -2.78
CA LEU A 80 -3.96 7.68 -3.34
C LEU A 80 -4.24 9.14 -3.66
N LYS A 81 -5.43 9.45 -4.17
CA LYS A 81 -5.84 10.85 -4.40
C LYS A 81 -5.87 11.63 -3.10
N CYS A 82 -6.40 11.06 -2.04
CA CYS A 82 -6.43 11.71 -0.73
C CYS A 82 -5.02 12.00 -0.23
N ILE A 83 -4.11 11.05 -0.36
CA ILE A 83 -2.71 11.23 0.03
C ILE A 83 -2.07 12.33 -0.81
N THR A 84 -2.31 12.33 -2.12
CA THR A 84 -1.79 13.36 -3.04
C THR A 84 -2.25 14.75 -2.61
N LEU A 85 -3.53 14.89 -2.24
CA LEU A 85 -4.06 16.18 -1.76
C LEU A 85 -3.39 16.64 -0.47
N LYS A 86 -3.08 15.71 0.44
CA LYS A 86 -2.36 16.03 1.67
C LYS A 86 -0.96 16.55 1.36
N VAL A 87 -0.27 15.93 0.41
CA VAL A 87 1.06 16.38 -0.03
C VAL A 87 0.99 17.79 -0.60
N LYS A 88 0.03 18.06 -1.46
CA LYS A 88 -0.16 19.39 -2.06
C LYS A 88 -0.44 20.45 -1.02
N ARG A 89 -1.28 20.13 -0.03
CA ARG A 89 -1.58 21.06 1.06
C ARG A 89 -0.34 21.39 1.89
N SER A 90 0.52 20.40 2.12
CA SER A 90 1.76 20.62 2.86
C SER A 90 2.73 21.53 2.11
N THR A 91 2.76 21.46 0.78
CA THR A 91 3.69 22.25 -0.03
C THR A 91 3.18 23.66 -0.32
N THR A 92 1.90 23.91 -0.16
CA THR A 92 1.32 25.23 -0.41
C THR A 92 1.20 26.10 0.85
N ALA A 93 1.52 25.54 1.98
CA ALA A 93 1.55 26.29 3.23
C ALA A 93 2.88 27.06 3.39
#